data_c61e3b1d437fb5b50ff1671d5584c70e
#
_entry.id   c61e3b1d437fb5b50ff1671d5584c70e
#
_cell.length_a   1.000
_cell.length_b   1.000
_cell.length_c   1.000
_cell.angle_alpha   90.00
_cell.angle_beta   90.00
_cell.angle_gamma   90.00
#
_symmetry.space_group_name_H-M   'P 1'
#
loop_
_entity.id
_entity.type
_entity.pdbx_description
1 polymer ?
#
loop_
_entity_poly.entity_id
_entity_poly.type
_entity_poly.pdbx_seq_one_letter_code
_entity_poly.pdbx_strand_id
1 'polypeptide(L)'
;CNQVSDFIKQVIRPKTSKKIILIGNSLGSLVALTCAVYLKNEILSVIASPLPDPLVIKKKESKLNSIFGKFKTKLIKIFFRVFPLEIVLFLINKLGIIKLGLNSAYFKKDHVDKELIDIVRKPVLRKTAARSLRAMCIGMSTRGNKLKASYLLEQLSLSKKIPFLLLWGEKD
;
A
#
# COMPACT_ATOMS: atom_id res chain seq x y z
N CYS A 1 -3.91 -8.58 -0.74
CA CYS A 1 -3.21 -9.47 -1.71
C CYS A 1 -4.12 -10.60 -2.19
N ASN A 2 -4.88 -11.25 -1.30
CA ASN A 2 -5.76 -12.38 -1.70
C ASN A 2 -6.70 -11.99 -2.85
N GLN A 3 -7.40 -10.85 -2.75
CA GLN A 3 -8.30 -10.39 -3.81
C GLN A 3 -7.65 -10.28 -5.18
N VAL A 4 -6.43 -9.71 -5.27
CA VAL A 4 -5.70 -9.61 -6.56
C VAL A 4 -5.24 -10.99 -7.02
N SER A 5 -4.75 -11.83 -6.11
CA SER A 5 -4.38 -13.21 -6.41
C SER A 5 -5.57 -14.02 -6.94
N ASP A 6 -6.73 -13.89 -6.30
CA ASP A 6 -7.96 -14.57 -6.70
C ASP A 6 -8.47 -14.05 -8.05
N PHE A 7 -8.39 -12.73 -8.28
CA PHE A 7 -8.73 -12.13 -9.56
C PHE A 7 -7.82 -12.66 -10.69
N ILE A 8 -6.51 -12.74 -10.45
CA ILE A 8 -5.58 -13.32 -11.43
C ILE A 8 -5.97 -14.76 -11.76
N LYS A 9 -6.22 -15.59 -10.74
CA LYS A 9 -6.51 -17.01 -10.92
C LYS A 9 -7.88 -17.27 -11.54
N GLN A 10 -8.91 -16.53 -11.10
CA GLN A 10 -10.30 -16.82 -11.46
C GLN A 10 -10.75 -16.04 -12.71
N VAL A 11 -10.20 -14.87 -12.97
CA VAL A 11 -10.65 -13.99 -14.05
C VAL A 11 -9.66 -13.92 -15.20
N ILE A 12 -8.36 -13.76 -14.89
CA ILE A 12 -7.34 -13.60 -15.93
C ILE A 12 -6.93 -14.95 -16.53
N ARG A 13 -6.60 -15.93 -15.70
CA ARG A 13 -6.10 -17.24 -16.15
C ARG A 13 -7.03 -18.01 -17.08
N PRO A 14 -8.34 -18.02 -16.88
CA PRO A 14 -9.24 -18.65 -17.84
C PRO A 14 -9.23 -18.02 -19.24
N LYS A 15 -8.74 -16.75 -19.34
CA LYS A 15 -8.75 -16.00 -20.61
C LYS A 15 -7.39 -16.00 -21.32
N THR A 16 -6.30 -16.28 -20.61
CA THR A 16 -4.95 -16.24 -21.20
C THR A 16 -3.94 -17.09 -20.43
N SER A 17 -3.08 -17.76 -21.17
CA SER A 17 -1.88 -18.43 -20.64
C SER A 17 -0.66 -17.51 -20.53
N LYS A 18 -0.73 -16.29 -21.10
CA LYS A 18 0.40 -15.34 -21.08
C LYS A 18 0.69 -14.88 -19.64
N LYS A 19 1.98 -14.65 -19.36
CA LYS A 19 2.40 -14.07 -18.09
C LYS A 19 1.97 -12.61 -17.97
N ILE A 20 1.77 -12.14 -16.77
CA ILE A 20 1.15 -10.87 -16.42
C ILE A 20 2.22 -9.87 -15.98
N ILE A 21 2.12 -8.63 -16.43
CA ILE A 21 2.88 -7.51 -15.90
C ILE A 21 2.02 -6.83 -14.82
N LEU A 22 2.57 -6.63 -13.63
CA LEU A 22 1.90 -5.91 -12.54
C LEU A 22 2.48 -4.51 -12.43
N ILE A 23 1.59 -3.52 -12.45
CA ILE A 23 1.95 -2.11 -12.22
C ILE A 23 1.24 -1.66 -10.97
N GLY A 24 2.00 -1.15 -10.00
CA GLY A 24 1.47 -0.70 -8.71
C GLY A 24 1.94 0.70 -8.35
N ASN A 25 1.06 1.47 -7.72
CA ASN A 25 1.38 2.76 -7.13
C ASN A 25 1.10 2.71 -5.62
N SER A 26 2.01 3.24 -4.80
CA SER A 26 1.87 3.33 -3.35
C SER A 26 1.51 1.96 -2.72
N LEU A 27 0.37 1.82 -2.06
CA LEU A 27 -0.11 0.54 -1.53
C LEU A 27 -0.23 -0.54 -2.63
N GLY A 28 -0.57 -0.15 -3.87
CA GLY A 28 -0.60 -1.03 -5.03
C GLY A 28 0.77 -1.62 -5.35
N SER A 29 1.85 -0.89 -5.10
CA SER A 29 3.22 -1.39 -5.26
C SER A 29 3.52 -2.57 -4.33
N LEU A 30 3.11 -2.49 -3.07
CA LEU A 30 3.26 -3.61 -2.13
C LEU A 30 2.41 -4.82 -2.53
N VAL A 31 1.20 -4.59 -3.04
CA VAL A 31 0.35 -5.65 -3.54
C VAL A 31 0.99 -6.32 -4.76
N ALA A 32 1.52 -5.55 -5.71
CA ALA A 32 2.19 -6.05 -6.90
C ALA A 32 3.43 -6.89 -6.53
N LEU A 33 4.31 -6.36 -5.67
CA LEU A 33 5.48 -7.09 -5.17
C LEU A 33 5.09 -8.38 -4.45
N THR A 34 4.04 -8.32 -3.61
CA THR A 34 3.55 -9.51 -2.90
C THR A 34 3.04 -10.56 -3.88
N CYS A 35 2.23 -10.17 -4.86
CA CYS A 35 1.76 -11.09 -5.89
C CYS A 35 2.92 -11.69 -6.69
N ALA A 36 3.94 -10.91 -7.04
CA ALA A 36 5.12 -11.40 -7.74
C ALA A 36 5.90 -12.45 -6.94
N VAL A 37 6.04 -12.26 -5.63
CA VAL A 37 6.72 -13.24 -4.76
C VAL A 37 5.93 -14.55 -4.63
N TYR A 38 4.60 -14.46 -4.50
CA TYR A 38 3.75 -15.63 -4.21
C TYR A 38 3.15 -16.28 -5.46
N LEU A 39 3.10 -15.58 -6.60
CA LEU A 39 2.58 -16.08 -7.88
C LEU A 39 3.68 -16.09 -8.96
N LYS A 40 4.87 -16.55 -8.62
CA LYS A 40 6.09 -16.46 -9.46
C LYS A 40 5.90 -16.95 -10.90
N ASN A 41 5.09 -17.99 -11.12
CA ASN A 41 4.89 -18.59 -12.43
C ASN A 41 3.92 -17.77 -13.30
N GLU A 42 3.10 -16.93 -12.67
CA GLU A 42 2.05 -16.14 -13.32
C GLU A 42 2.56 -14.77 -13.77
N ILE A 43 3.61 -14.26 -13.11
CA ILE A 43 4.06 -12.89 -13.26
C ILE A 43 5.29 -12.83 -14.16
N LEU A 44 5.25 -11.95 -15.17
CA LEU A 44 6.36 -11.65 -16.06
C LEU A 44 7.29 -10.61 -15.43
N SER A 45 6.75 -9.49 -14.98
CA SER A 45 7.51 -8.40 -14.39
C SER A 45 6.65 -7.52 -13.45
N VAL A 46 7.30 -6.68 -12.66
CA VAL A 46 6.65 -5.72 -11.76
C VAL A 46 7.20 -4.33 -11.99
N ILE A 47 6.30 -3.35 -12.05
CA ILE A 47 6.62 -1.92 -11.99
C ILE A 47 5.98 -1.37 -10.72
N ALA A 48 6.77 -0.80 -9.83
CA ALA A 48 6.30 -0.27 -8.54
C ALA A 48 6.72 1.19 -8.36
N SER A 49 5.78 2.06 -7.94
CA SER A 49 6.03 3.49 -7.75
C SER A 49 5.03 4.13 -6.80
N PRO A 50 5.47 4.97 -5.88
CA PRO A 50 6.57 4.75 -4.94
C PRO A 50 6.20 3.63 -3.96
N LEU A 51 7.14 3.21 -3.12
CA LEU A 51 6.85 2.21 -2.07
C LEU A 51 6.43 2.93 -0.79
N PRO A 52 5.29 2.58 -0.17
CA PRO A 52 4.83 3.22 1.06
C PRO A 52 5.55 2.70 2.32
N ASP A 53 6.64 2.00 2.14
CA ASP A 53 7.38 1.33 3.21
C ASP A 53 8.77 1.94 3.33
N PRO A 54 9.19 2.42 4.51
CA PRO A 54 10.57 2.83 4.70
C PRO A 54 11.46 1.61 4.44
N LEU A 55 12.45 1.76 3.56
CA LEU A 55 13.51 0.79 3.34
C LEU A 55 14.41 0.76 4.57
N VAL A 56 13.94 0.19 5.67
CA VAL A 56 14.71 0.09 6.90
C VAL A 56 15.78 -0.96 6.70
N ILE A 57 17.04 -0.51 6.63
CA ILE A 57 18.23 -1.35 6.77
C ILE A 57 18.07 -2.17 8.06
N LYS A 58 18.20 -3.49 7.93
CA LYS A 58 18.02 -4.47 9.02
C LYS A 58 18.74 -4.03 10.30
N LYS A 59 18.04 -3.49 11.28
CA LYS A 59 18.50 -3.56 12.67
C LYS A 59 18.21 -4.98 13.17
N LYS A 60 19.25 -5.69 13.63
CA LYS A 60 19.14 -7.00 14.29
C LYS A 60 18.06 -6.91 15.37
N GLU A 61 16.93 -7.59 15.17
CA GLU A 61 15.85 -7.63 16.16
C GLU A 61 16.34 -8.45 17.37
N SER A 62 16.46 -7.81 18.51
CA SER A 62 16.69 -8.50 19.79
C SER A 62 15.39 -9.21 20.21
N LYS A 63 15.50 -10.34 20.97
CA LYS A 63 14.34 -11.11 21.48
C LYS A 63 13.37 -10.23 22.31
N LEU A 64 13.88 -9.21 22.99
CA LEU A 64 13.07 -8.23 23.74
C LEU A 64 12.10 -7.45 22.81
N ASN A 65 12.54 -7.12 21.59
CA ASN A 65 11.70 -6.42 20.61
C ASN A 65 10.48 -7.23 20.15
N SER A 66 10.51 -8.55 20.28
CA SER A 66 9.37 -9.41 19.89
C SER A 66 8.18 -9.30 20.85
N ILE A 67 8.42 -9.20 22.17
CA ILE A 67 7.35 -9.06 23.19
C ILE A 67 6.76 -7.63 23.12
N PHE A 68 7.63 -6.62 23.08
CA PHE A 68 7.22 -5.24 22.87
C PHE A 68 6.47 -5.04 21.54
N GLY A 69 6.88 -5.76 20.48
CA GLY A 69 6.21 -5.73 19.17
C GLY A 69 4.76 -6.23 19.25
N LYS A 70 4.49 -7.31 19.97
CA LYS A 70 3.12 -7.83 20.16
C LYS A 70 2.25 -6.87 20.96
N PHE A 71 2.79 -6.26 22.00
CA PHE A 71 2.08 -5.27 22.82
C PHE A 71 1.77 -4.00 22.01
N LYS A 72 2.76 -3.48 21.28
CA LYS A 72 2.59 -2.35 20.35
C LYS A 72 1.52 -2.63 19.29
N THR A 73 1.51 -3.82 18.72
CA THR A 73 0.52 -4.24 17.73
C THR A 73 -0.90 -4.25 18.32
N LYS A 74 -1.06 -4.72 19.56
CA LYS A 74 -2.34 -4.73 20.29
C LYS A 74 -2.82 -3.29 20.56
N LEU A 75 -1.92 -2.42 21.02
CA LEU A 75 -2.23 -1.00 21.26
C LEU A 75 -2.65 -0.28 19.98
N ILE A 76 -1.95 -0.49 18.87
CA ILE A 76 -2.29 0.09 17.57
C ILE A 76 -3.70 -0.35 17.13
N LYS A 77 -4.02 -1.64 17.28
CA LYS A 77 -5.36 -2.14 16.95
C LYS A 77 -6.45 -1.48 17.80
N ILE A 78 -6.21 -1.35 19.11
CA ILE A 78 -7.14 -0.70 20.03
C ILE A 78 -7.29 0.77 19.66
N PHE A 79 -6.18 1.49 19.44
CA PHE A 79 -6.20 2.89 19.06
C PHE A 79 -7.06 3.11 17.80
N PHE A 80 -6.77 2.41 16.70
CA PHE A 80 -7.56 2.57 15.46
C PHE A 80 -9.00 2.07 15.59
N ARG A 81 -9.31 1.19 16.54
CA ARG A 81 -10.68 0.74 16.80
C ARG A 81 -11.52 1.80 17.51
N VAL A 82 -10.91 2.54 18.43
CA VAL A 82 -11.58 3.57 19.25
C VAL A 82 -11.50 4.95 18.61
N PHE A 83 -10.46 5.21 17.80
CA PHE A 83 -10.21 6.51 17.19
C PHE A 83 -11.36 6.91 16.24
N PRO A 84 -11.95 8.11 16.41
CA PRO A 84 -13.13 8.53 15.65
C PRO A 84 -12.76 8.99 14.23
N LEU A 85 -12.37 8.04 13.37
CA LEU A 85 -12.01 8.32 11.97
C LEU A 85 -13.13 8.98 11.18
N GLU A 86 -14.37 8.77 11.56
CA GLU A 86 -15.55 9.40 10.98
C GLU A 86 -15.50 10.92 11.12
N ILE A 87 -15.12 11.41 12.31
CA ILE A 87 -14.96 12.85 12.58
C ILE A 87 -13.77 13.40 11.79
N VAL A 88 -12.67 12.66 11.73
CA VAL A 88 -11.49 13.08 10.96
C VAL A 88 -11.81 13.21 9.48
N LEU A 89 -12.49 12.23 8.89
CA LEU A 89 -12.89 12.29 7.48
C LEU A 89 -13.87 13.43 7.21
N PHE A 90 -14.79 13.69 8.13
CA PHE A 90 -15.69 14.83 8.06
C PHE A 90 -14.91 16.17 8.04
N LEU A 91 -13.95 16.33 8.96
CA LEU A 91 -13.11 17.53 9.03
C LEU A 91 -12.24 17.69 7.78
N ILE A 92 -11.61 16.61 7.32
CA ILE A 92 -10.80 16.59 6.09
C ILE A 92 -11.63 17.10 4.90
N ASN A 93 -12.87 16.65 4.81
CA ASN A 93 -13.77 17.08 3.75
C ASN A 93 -14.20 18.55 3.86
N LYS A 94 -14.50 19.03 5.09
CA LYS A 94 -14.98 20.42 5.31
C LYS A 94 -13.86 21.45 5.22
N LEU A 95 -12.68 21.20 5.76
CA LEU A 95 -11.59 22.17 5.92
C LEU A 95 -10.69 22.31 4.71
N GLY A 96 -11.02 21.71 3.57
CA GLY A 96 -10.18 21.77 2.38
C GLY A 96 -8.82 21.06 2.52
N ILE A 97 -8.67 20.22 3.52
CA ILE A 97 -7.43 19.49 3.83
C ILE A 97 -7.00 18.60 2.65
N ILE A 98 -7.95 18.12 1.85
CA ILE A 98 -7.66 17.36 0.62
C ILE A 98 -6.79 18.18 -0.32
N LYS A 99 -7.14 19.45 -0.55
CA LYS A 99 -6.35 20.35 -1.40
C LYS A 99 -4.95 20.59 -0.83
N LEU A 100 -4.84 20.79 0.48
CA LEU A 100 -3.54 20.95 1.15
C LEU A 100 -2.68 19.70 1.00
N GLY A 101 -3.26 18.50 1.22
CA GLY A 101 -2.56 17.24 1.05
C GLY A 101 -2.11 17.00 -0.39
N LEU A 102 -2.95 17.30 -1.38
CA LEU A 102 -2.58 17.22 -2.79
C LEU A 102 -1.47 18.22 -3.15
N ASN A 103 -1.56 19.47 -2.68
CA ASN A 103 -0.52 20.46 -2.89
C ASN A 103 0.84 20.11 -2.27
N SER A 104 0.86 19.28 -1.22
CA SER A 104 2.10 18.77 -0.65
C SER A 104 2.66 17.56 -1.40
N ALA A 105 1.79 16.79 -2.06
CA ALA A 105 2.17 15.59 -2.82
C ALA A 105 2.59 15.91 -4.26
N TYR A 106 2.11 17.01 -4.84
CA TYR A 106 2.44 17.39 -6.21
C TYR A 106 3.45 18.53 -6.23
N PHE A 107 4.57 18.32 -6.93
CA PHE A 107 5.58 19.36 -7.10
C PHE A 107 5.03 20.57 -7.88
N LYS A 108 4.31 20.33 -8.98
CA LYS A 108 3.59 21.36 -9.75
C LYS A 108 2.18 21.52 -9.23
N LYS A 109 1.91 22.59 -8.49
CA LYS A 109 0.61 22.86 -7.86
C LYS A 109 -0.51 23.10 -8.87
N ASP A 110 -0.17 23.48 -10.10
CA ASP A 110 -1.13 23.71 -11.20
C ASP A 110 -1.89 22.44 -11.61
N HIS A 111 -1.34 21.26 -11.29
CA HIS A 111 -2.02 19.98 -11.51
C HIS A 111 -3.07 19.66 -10.43
N VAL A 112 -3.16 20.45 -9.36
CA VAL A 112 -4.16 20.27 -8.29
C VAL A 112 -5.39 21.11 -8.63
N ASP A 113 -6.10 20.69 -9.65
CA ASP A 113 -7.33 21.30 -10.09
C ASP A 113 -8.57 20.80 -9.31
N LYS A 114 -9.72 21.35 -9.64
CA LYS A 114 -10.98 20.98 -9.01
C LYS A 114 -11.38 19.53 -9.32
N GLU A 115 -11.09 19.06 -10.52
CA GLU A 115 -11.44 17.70 -10.94
C GLU A 115 -10.66 16.66 -10.11
N LEU A 116 -9.34 16.85 -9.96
CA LEU A 116 -8.51 15.99 -9.13
C LEU A 116 -8.98 15.98 -7.66
N ILE A 117 -9.31 17.17 -7.11
CA ILE A 117 -9.84 17.27 -5.74
C ILE A 117 -11.14 16.48 -5.61
N ASP A 118 -12.06 16.59 -6.57
CA ASP A 118 -13.34 15.89 -6.55
C ASP A 118 -13.18 14.37 -6.71
N ILE A 119 -12.24 13.90 -7.53
CA ILE A 119 -11.90 12.48 -7.67
C ILE A 119 -11.43 11.91 -6.33
N VAL A 120 -10.52 12.60 -5.64
CA VAL A 120 -9.99 12.15 -4.34
C VAL A 120 -11.04 12.27 -3.22
N ARG A 121 -11.93 13.25 -3.31
CA ARG A 121 -13.02 13.49 -2.35
C ARG A 121 -14.11 12.41 -2.39
N LYS A 122 -14.48 11.93 -3.57
CA LYS A 122 -15.57 10.94 -3.74
C LYS A 122 -15.43 9.69 -2.84
N PRO A 123 -14.27 9.03 -2.73
CA PRO A 123 -14.08 7.91 -1.80
C PRO A 123 -14.26 8.29 -0.33
N VAL A 124 -13.85 9.50 0.07
CA VAL A 124 -13.93 9.98 1.46
C VAL A 124 -15.38 10.15 1.92
N LEU A 125 -16.28 10.48 0.99
CA LEU A 125 -17.72 10.68 1.26
C LEU A 125 -18.52 9.38 1.38
N ARG A 126 -17.93 8.23 1.05
CA ARG A 126 -18.64 6.95 1.16
C ARG A 126 -18.91 6.59 2.62
N LYS A 127 -20.09 6.06 2.92
CA LYS A 127 -20.47 5.57 4.26
C LYS A 127 -19.47 4.55 4.84
N THR A 128 -18.76 3.82 3.98
CA THR A 128 -17.76 2.82 4.37
C THR A 128 -16.33 3.36 4.46
N ALA A 129 -16.09 4.65 4.16
CA ALA A 129 -14.76 5.24 4.08
C ALA A 129 -13.95 5.06 5.37
N ALA A 130 -14.54 5.39 6.52
CA ALA A 130 -13.88 5.24 7.82
C ALA A 130 -13.54 3.77 8.14
N ARG A 131 -14.44 2.83 7.81
CA ARG A 131 -14.18 1.39 7.98
C ARG A 131 -13.02 0.93 7.11
N SER A 132 -12.99 1.32 5.84
CA SER A 132 -11.94 0.97 4.89
C SER A 132 -10.60 1.55 5.31
N LEU A 133 -10.57 2.83 5.69
CA LEU A 133 -9.36 3.51 6.17
C LEU A 133 -8.83 2.85 7.46
N ARG A 134 -9.72 2.53 8.41
CA ARG A 134 -9.38 1.82 9.65
C ARG A 134 -8.75 0.45 9.36
N ALA A 135 -9.35 -0.33 8.47
CA ALA A 135 -8.83 -1.63 8.06
C ALA A 135 -7.44 -1.49 7.39
N MET A 136 -7.26 -0.49 6.54
CA MET A 136 -5.98 -0.20 5.89
C MET A 136 -4.91 0.20 6.92
N CYS A 137 -5.19 1.12 7.83
CA CYS A 137 -4.25 1.55 8.87
C CYS A 137 -3.82 0.39 9.78
N ILE A 138 -4.78 -0.42 10.22
CA ILE A 138 -4.50 -1.62 11.02
C ILE A 138 -3.65 -2.60 10.20
N GLY A 139 -4.05 -2.91 8.97
CA GLY A 139 -3.34 -3.83 8.09
C GLY A 139 -1.90 -3.40 7.83
N MET A 140 -1.67 -2.12 7.52
CA MET A 140 -0.33 -1.57 7.29
C MET A 140 0.54 -1.59 8.55
N SER A 141 -0.03 -1.24 9.71
CA SER A 141 0.70 -1.14 10.97
C SER A 141 1.00 -2.50 11.62
N THR A 142 0.21 -3.53 11.32
CA THR A 142 0.31 -4.85 11.97
C THR A 142 0.73 -5.97 11.03
N ARG A 143 1.09 -5.65 9.79
CA ARG A 143 1.53 -6.66 8.81
C ARG A 143 2.82 -7.34 9.24
N GLY A 144 2.91 -8.64 8.93
CA GLY A 144 4.10 -9.43 9.21
C GLY A 144 5.32 -9.01 8.38
N ASN A 145 6.51 -9.35 8.85
CA ASN A 145 7.78 -9.00 8.17
C ASN A 145 7.85 -9.49 6.73
N LYS A 146 7.25 -10.63 6.43
CA LYS A 146 7.18 -11.21 5.06
C LYS A 146 6.37 -10.38 4.05
N LEU A 147 5.60 -9.40 4.51
CA LEU A 147 4.81 -8.48 3.69
C LEU A 147 5.41 -7.08 3.63
N LYS A 148 6.60 -6.86 4.18
CA LYS A 148 7.33 -5.59 4.08
C LYS A 148 8.06 -5.50 2.74
N ALA A 149 8.16 -4.29 2.19
CA ALA A 149 8.83 -4.06 0.91
C ALA A 149 10.26 -4.58 0.89
N SER A 150 11.04 -4.37 1.96
CA SER A 150 12.42 -4.85 2.08
C SER A 150 12.55 -6.37 1.92
N TYR A 151 11.65 -7.14 2.55
CA TYR A 151 11.62 -8.59 2.41
C TYR A 151 11.20 -9.01 0.99
N LEU A 152 10.16 -8.38 0.45
CA LEU A 152 9.64 -8.73 -0.87
C LEU A 152 10.67 -8.45 -1.97
N LEU A 153 11.36 -7.32 -1.91
CA LEU A 153 12.44 -6.97 -2.84
C LEU A 153 13.63 -7.93 -2.71
N GLU A 154 14.02 -8.30 -1.48
CA GLU A 154 15.06 -9.31 -1.24
C GLU A 154 14.68 -10.65 -1.90
N GLN A 155 13.43 -11.12 -1.73
CA GLN A 155 12.96 -12.36 -2.36
C GLN A 155 12.95 -12.31 -3.89
N LEU A 156 12.57 -11.19 -4.48
CA LEU A 156 12.60 -11.01 -5.93
C LEU A 156 14.03 -10.95 -6.46
N SER A 157 14.92 -10.23 -5.77
CA SER A 157 16.34 -10.12 -6.11
C SER A 157 17.03 -11.49 -6.06
N LEU A 158 16.80 -12.27 -5.00
CA LEU A 158 17.37 -13.60 -4.85
C LEU A 158 16.86 -14.59 -5.91
N SER A 159 15.61 -14.47 -6.30
CA SER A 159 15.01 -15.39 -7.27
C SER A 159 15.51 -15.17 -8.69
N LYS A 160 15.93 -13.94 -9.05
CA LYS A 160 16.34 -13.49 -10.40
C LYS A 160 15.39 -13.89 -11.56
N LYS A 161 14.18 -14.36 -11.23
CA LYS A 161 13.20 -14.88 -12.19
C LYS A 161 12.23 -13.84 -12.71
N ILE A 162 11.97 -12.80 -11.91
CA ILE A 162 10.99 -11.76 -12.23
C ILE A 162 11.72 -10.42 -12.16
N PRO A 163 11.92 -9.77 -13.32
CA PRO A 163 12.48 -8.42 -13.33
C PRO A 163 11.50 -7.45 -12.67
N PHE A 164 12.04 -6.49 -11.93
CA PHE A 164 11.24 -5.42 -11.34
C PHE A 164 11.88 -4.06 -11.56
N LEU A 165 11.04 -3.07 -11.78
CA LEU A 165 11.41 -1.67 -11.93
C LEU A 165 10.81 -0.87 -10.75
N LEU A 166 11.65 -0.14 -10.04
CA LEU A 166 11.21 0.83 -9.05
C LEU A 166 11.27 2.23 -9.68
N LEU A 167 10.13 2.92 -9.69
CA LEU A 167 10.04 4.30 -10.12
C LEU A 167 9.88 5.20 -8.89
N TRP A 168 10.68 6.24 -8.83
CA TRP A 168 10.64 7.23 -7.76
C TRP A 168 10.73 8.62 -8.35
N GLY A 169 9.96 9.55 -7.83
CA GLY A 169 10.09 10.95 -8.22
C GLY A 169 11.41 11.52 -7.67
N GLU A 170 12.12 12.30 -8.48
CA GLU A 170 13.38 12.94 -8.07
C GLU A 170 13.17 13.89 -6.87
N LYS A 171 11.95 14.37 -6.69
CA LYS A 171 11.55 15.36 -5.67
C LYS A 171 10.51 14.83 -4.67
N ASP A 172 10.34 13.50 -4.61
CA ASP A 172 9.49 12.83 -3.62
C ASP A 172 10.19 12.68 -2.26
#